data_a27185b0a970958656ea8607152a8493
#
_entry.id   a27185b0a970958656ea8607152a8493
#
_cell.length_a   1.000
_cell.length_b   1.000
_cell.length_c   1.000
_cell.angle_alpha   90.00
_cell.angle_beta   90.00
_cell.angle_gamma   90.00
#
_symmetry.space_group_name_H-M   'P 1'
#
loop_
_entity.id
_entity.type
_entity.pdbx_description
1 polymer ?
#
loop_
_entity_poly.entity_id
_entity_poly.type
_entity_poly.pdbx_seq_one_letter_code
_entity_poly.pdbx_strand_id
1 'polypeptide(L)'
;GGKSNTVESKVQETAAEETMTVDKDKKEIVMLCEVNGTYFTEPTRHGIVYKGGSNGEKAVLRGLADEKEFYQALLDIGAKAGDNLTAADMKAGPDNGKSVEGDKLDVFVKWDGQDEIPFRDIIKCTEDYTMDLRFGGNIESAKENNTGCVLCLDSCATGIVSDAAWPTGTTQNDIAKFYGDKDVLPEDGTQVTVVFRLAK
;
A
#
# COMPACT_ATOMS: atom_id res chain seq x y z
N GLY A 1 12.12 16.48 -39.54
CA GLY A 1 13.29 16.01 -39.09
C GLY A 1 13.50 15.63 -37.66
N GLY A 2 14.72 15.69 -37.21
CA GLY A 2 15.11 15.23 -35.88
C GLY A 2 14.49 15.94 -34.69
N LYS A 3 14.02 17.18 -34.85
CA LYS A 3 13.35 17.90 -33.74
C LYS A 3 12.01 17.33 -33.39
N SER A 4 11.26 16.89 -34.38
CA SER A 4 9.93 16.31 -34.19
C SER A 4 10.03 14.99 -33.40
N ASN A 5 10.95 14.12 -33.77
CA ASN A 5 11.17 12.84 -33.11
C ASN A 5 11.65 13.03 -31.66
N THR A 6 12.51 14.01 -31.40
CA THR A 6 13.01 14.31 -30.05
C THR A 6 11.89 14.74 -29.12
N VAL A 7 10.97 15.61 -29.61
CA VAL A 7 9.83 16.09 -28.82
C VAL A 7 8.88 14.94 -28.49
N GLU A 8 8.58 14.08 -29.45
CA GLU A 8 7.71 12.92 -29.25
C GLU A 8 8.31 11.95 -28.21
N SER A 9 9.59 11.67 -28.27
CA SER A 9 10.28 10.82 -27.30
C SER A 9 10.19 11.38 -25.88
N LYS A 10 10.39 12.68 -25.70
CA LYS A 10 10.28 13.32 -24.38
C LYS A 10 8.88 13.26 -23.81
N VAL A 11 7.86 13.48 -24.64
CA VAL A 11 6.47 13.40 -24.21
C VAL A 11 6.12 11.97 -23.78
N GLN A 12 6.54 10.96 -24.52
CA GLN A 12 6.31 9.56 -24.18
C GLN A 12 7.04 9.15 -22.90
N GLU A 13 8.29 9.56 -22.72
CA GLU A 13 9.07 9.28 -21.52
C GLU A 13 8.40 9.91 -20.28
N THR A 14 7.99 11.17 -20.38
CA THR A 14 7.29 11.87 -19.29
C THR A 14 5.98 11.16 -18.91
N ALA A 15 5.19 10.75 -19.90
CA ALA A 15 3.93 10.06 -19.67
C ALA A 15 4.13 8.66 -19.05
N ALA A 16 5.26 7.98 -19.36
CA ALA A 16 5.54 6.63 -18.87
C ALA A 16 6.15 6.61 -17.47
N GLU A 17 6.71 7.71 -16.97
CA GLU A 17 7.54 7.73 -15.76
C GLU A 17 6.81 8.06 -14.47
N GLU A 18 5.62 8.68 -14.53
CA GLU A 18 4.95 9.14 -13.31
C GLU A 18 4.13 8.02 -12.66
N THR A 19 4.82 7.17 -11.90
CA THR A 19 4.16 6.11 -11.12
C THR A 19 3.64 6.59 -9.77
N MET A 20 4.11 7.76 -9.32
CA MET A 20 3.65 8.38 -8.08
C MET A 20 3.69 9.89 -8.20
N THR A 21 2.67 10.57 -7.74
CA THR A 21 2.60 12.04 -7.67
C THR A 21 2.21 12.49 -6.28
N VAL A 22 2.67 13.68 -5.89
CA VAL A 22 2.44 14.26 -4.56
C VAL A 22 1.81 15.64 -4.72
N ASP A 23 0.69 15.87 -4.03
CA ASP A 23 0.03 17.17 -3.94
C ASP A 23 0.09 17.64 -2.48
N LYS A 24 1.01 18.55 -2.20
CA LYS A 24 1.23 19.04 -0.82
C LYS A 24 0.06 19.91 -0.33
N ASP A 25 -0.62 20.61 -1.23
CA ASP A 25 -1.75 21.47 -0.86
C ASP A 25 -2.95 20.63 -0.43
N LYS A 26 -3.24 19.57 -1.17
CA LYS A 26 -4.31 18.62 -0.85
C LYS A 26 -3.90 17.57 0.18
N LYS A 27 -2.61 17.49 0.52
CA LYS A 27 -2.04 16.45 1.38
C LYS A 27 -2.39 15.07 0.85
N GLU A 28 -2.08 14.83 -0.41
CA GLU A 28 -2.50 13.66 -1.18
C GLU A 28 -1.34 13.07 -1.95
N ILE A 29 -1.27 11.74 -1.98
CA ILE A 29 -0.32 10.98 -2.79
C ILE A 29 -1.12 10.06 -3.70
N VAL A 30 -0.74 10.00 -4.97
CA VAL A 30 -1.35 9.12 -5.97
C VAL A 30 -0.31 8.15 -6.46
N MET A 31 -0.61 6.85 -6.40
CA MET A 31 0.29 5.79 -6.83
C MET A 31 -0.40 4.87 -7.83
N LEU A 32 0.27 4.60 -8.95
CA LEU A 32 -0.19 3.60 -9.90
C LEU A 32 0.15 2.20 -9.38
N CYS A 33 -0.79 1.29 -9.52
CA CYS A 33 -0.67 -0.10 -9.10
C CYS A 33 -1.23 -1.04 -10.18
N GLU A 34 -0.97 -2.34 -10.03
CA GLU A 34 -1.52 -3.40 -10.88
C GLU A 34 -2.19 -4.44 -10.01
N VAL A 35 -3.34 -4.94 -10.44
CA VAL A 35 -4.05 -6.02 -9.74
C VAL A 35 -3.27 -7.32 -9.85
N ASN A 36 -3.06 -8.00 -8.72
CA ASN A 36 -2.49 -9.34 -8.69
C ASN A 36 -3.58 -10.36 -8.40
N GLY A 37 -4.09 -11.01 -9.44
CA GLY A 37 -5.21 -11.94 -9.36
C GLY A 37 -4.94 -13.23 -8.59
N THR A 38 -3.67 -13.56 -8.29
CA THR A 38 -3.31 -14.70 -7.44
C THR A 38 -4.05 -14.61 -6.10
N TYR A 39 -4.17 -13.41 -5.56
CA TYR A 39 -4.75 -13.18 -4.23
C TYR A 39 -6.26 -12.96 -4.24
N PHE A 40 -6.92 -13.25 -5.33
CA PHE A 40 -8.37 -13.48 -5.33
C PHE A 40 -8.72 -14.81 -4.64
N THR A 41 -7.82 -15.79 -4.72
CA THR A 41 -8.05 -17.14 -4.18
C THR A 41 -7.08 -17.53 -3.07
N GLU A 42 -5.91 -16.92 -3.01
CA GLU A 42 -4.93 -17.17 -1.96
C GLU A 42 -4.92 -16.01 -0.96
N PRO A 43 -4.77 -16.30 0.35
CA PRO A 43 -4.70 -15.22 1.34
C PRO A 43 -3.34 -14.53 1.31
N THR A 44 -3.33 -13.27 1.69
CA THR A 44 -2.10 -12.49 1.89
C THR A 44 -2.31 -11.45 2.98
N ARG A 45 -1.25 -11.09 3.67
CA ARG A 45 -1.24 -9.97 4.60
C ARG A 45 -0.87 -8.65 3.92
N HIS A 46 -0.48 -8.69 2.65
CA HIS A 46 0.04 -7.53 1.93
C HIS A 46 -1.03 -6.92 1.03
N GLY A 47 -1.41 -5.67 1.30
CA GLY A 47 -2.34 -4.92 0.44
C GLY A 47 -1.64 -4.38 -0.79
N ILE A 48 -0.53 -3.68 -0.59
CA ILE A 48 0.27 -3.10 -1.68
C ILE A 48 1.74 -3.34 -1.37
N VAL A 49 2.47 -3.88 -2.34
CA VAL A 49 3.93 -4.03 -2.27
C VAL A 49 4.54 -3.48 -3.55
N TYR A 50 5.61 -2.72 -3.42
CA TYR A 50 6.38 -2.26 -4.57
C TYR A 50 6.87 -3.46 -5.39
N LYS A 51 6.56 -3.42 -6.68
CA LYS A 51 6.85 -4.51 -7.63
C LYS A 51 8.33 -4.93 -7.62
N GLY A 52 9.25 -3.99 -7.40
CA GLY A 52 10.68 -4.25 -7.31
C GLY A 52 11.17 -4.78 -5.98
N GLY A 53 10.33 -4.84 -4.95
CA GLY A 53 10.68 -5.38 -3.65
C GLY A 53 10.69 -6.91 -3.63
N SER A 54 11.31 -7.50 -2.60
CA SER A 54 11.37 -8.96 -2.47
C SER A 54 9.99 -9.60 -2.28
N ASN A 55 9.01 -8.85 -1.78
CA ASN A 55 7.63 -9.29 -1.62
C ASN A 55 6.71 -8.78 -2.75
N GLY A 56 7.29 -8.31 -3.86
CA GLY A 56 6.56 -7.64 -4.94
C GLY A 56 5.43 -8.47 -5.56
N GLU A 57 5.53 -9.79 -5.54
CA GLU A 57 4.51 -10.70 -6.07
C GLU A 57 3.55 -11.24 -5.00
N LYS A 58 3.61 -10.74 -3.77
CA LYS A 58 2.86 -11.30 -2.63
C LYS A 58 1.69 -10.41 -2.17
N ALA A 59 1.32 -9.40 -2.91
CA ALA A 59 0.29 -8.43 -2.51
C ALA A 59 -0.92 -8.47 -3.42
N VAL A 60 -2.05 -7.99 -2.89
CA VAL A 60 -3.29 -7.80 -3.67
C VAL A 60 -3.03 -6.86 -4.85
N LEU A 61 -2.28 -5.78 -4.61
CA LEU A 61 -1.84 -4.85 -5.66
C LEU A 61 -0.32 -4.76 -5.69
N ARG A 62 0.26 -4.82 -6.89
CA ARG A 62 1.66 -4.47 -7.11
C ARG A 62 1.76 -2.95 -7.21
N GLY A 63 2.52 -2.31 -6.34
CA GLY A 63 2.80 -0.88 -6.44
C GLY A 63 3.88 -0.61 -7.49
N LEU A 64 3.71 0.43 -8.29
CA LEU A 64 4.70 0.78 -9.32
C LEU A 64 5.73 1.80 -8.85
N ALA A 65 5.60 2.29 -7.62
CA ALA A 65 6.56 3.20 -7.00
C ALA A 65 7.22 2.56 -5.78
N ASP A 66 8.46 2.93 -5.54
CA ASP A 66 9.28 2.41 -4.44
C ASP A 66 8.70 2.86 -3.08
N GLU A 67 8.61 1.95 -2.12
CA GLU A 67 8.09 2.21 -0.78
C GLU A 67 8.92 3.25 -0.01
N LYS A 68 10.20 3.36 -0.31
CA LYS A 68 11.06 4.35 0.34
C LYS A 68 10.78 5.77 -0.16
N GLU A 69 10.47 5.90 -1.45
CA GLU A 69 10.01 7.17 -2.02
C GLU A 69 8.61 7.52 -1.51
N PHE A 70 7.75 6.53 -1.36
CA PHE A 70 6.43 6.71 -0.77
C PHE A 70 6.52 7.20 0.69
N TYR A 71 7.43 6.66 1.48
CA TYR A 71 7.70 7.15 2.83
C TYR A 71 8.05 8.63 2.83
N GLN A 72 8.96 9.05 1.95
CA GLN A 72 9.34 10.46 1.84
C GLN A 72 8.15 11.33 1.42
N ALA A 73 7.33 10.84 0.49
CA ALA A 73 6.13 11.55 0.06
C ALA A 73 5.16 11.79 1.22
N LEU A 74 5.01 10.81 2.12
CA LEU A 74 4.17 10.96 3.33
C LEU A 74 4.71 12.06 4.25
N LEU A 75 6.03 12.13 4.44
CA LEU A 75 6.64 13.23 5.19
C LEU A 75 6.38 14.56 4.51
N ASP A 76 6.49 14.60 3.18
CA ASP A 76 6.32 15.83 2.39
C ASP A 76 4.89 16.40 2.49
N ILE A 77 3.88 15.56 2.68
CA ILE A 77 2.50 16.02 2.89
C ILE A 77 2.18 16.31 4.36
N GLY A 78 3.18 16.18 5.25
CA GLY A 78 3.05 16.53 6.67
C GLY A 78 2.61 15.38 7.57
N ALA A 79 2.60 14.14 7.09
CA ALA A 79 2.24 13.00 7.92
C ALA A 79 3.37 12.66 8.91
N LYS A 80 2.99 12.21 10.10
CA LYS A 80 3.91 11.80 11.16
C LYS A 80 3.87 10.29 11.35
N ALA A 81 5.04 9.68 11.28
CA ALA A 81 5.20 8.24 11.46
C ALA A 81 5.10 7.85 12.95
N GLY A 82 4.53 6.69 13.22
CA GLY A 82 4.43 6.16 14.58
C GLY A 82 5.71 5.51 15.06
N ASP A 83 6.37 4.76 14.21
CA ASP A 83 7.64 4.06 14.51
C ASP A 83 7.60 3.30 15.86
N ASN A 84 6.46 2.68 16.15
CA ASN A 84 6.23 2.04 17.46
C ASN A 84 6.38 0.50 17.42
N LEU A 85 6.61 -0.09 16.24
CA LEU A 85 6.71 -1.54 16.10
C LEU A 85 8.15 -1.97 15.83
N THR A 86 8.53 -3.12 16.38
CA THR A 86 9.85 -3.72 16.21
C THR A 86 9.72 -5.12 15.59
N ALA A 87 10.86 -5.67 15.14
CA ALA A 87 10.90 -7.04 14.64
C ALA A 87 10.41 -8.05 15.69
N ALA A 88 10.67 -7.79 16.97
CA ALA A 88 10.21 -8.65 18.06
C ALA A 88 8.68 -8.69 18.18
N ASP A 89 8.01 -7.56 17.89
CA ASP A 89 6.55 -7.49 17.93
C ASP A 89 5.91 -8.41 16.88
N MET A 90 6.59 -8.67 15.78
CA MET A 90 6.07 -9.52 14.69
C MET A 90 5.98 -11.00 15.10
N LYS A 91 6.65 -11.40 16.16
CA LYS A 91 6.62 -12.78 16.69
C LYS A 91 5.56 -12.96 17.77
N ALA A 92 4.80 -11.91 18.09
CA ALA A 92 3.79 -11.96 19.14
C ALA A 92 2.68 -12.95 18.79
N GLY A 93 2.23 -13.65 19.83
CA GLY A 93 1.02 -14.47 19.73
C GLY A 93 -0.23 -13.58 19.77
N PRO A 94 -1.44 -14.19 19.67
CA PRO A 94 -2.70 -13.42 19.58
C PRO A 94 -2.93 -12.44 20.72
N ASP A 95 -2.51 -12.78 21.92
CA ASP A 95 -2.77 -11.97 23.12
C ASP A 95 -1.74 -10.87 23.37
N ASN A 96 -0.63 -10.89 22.62
CA ASN A 96 0.50 -9.98 22.84
C ASN A 96 0.80 -9.10 21.61
N GLY A 97 -0.07 -9.11 20.61
CA GLY A 97 0.09 -8.29 19.43
C GLY A 97 -0.09 -6.82 19.74
N LYS A 98 0.64 -5.98 19.02
CA LYS A 98 0.54 -4.52 19.10
C LYS A 98 -0.04 -3.95 17.84
N SER A 99 -0.80 -2.86 17.95
CA SER A 99 -1.29 -2.13 16.80
C SER A 99 -0.33 -1.01 16.41
N VAL A 100 -0.22 -0.79 15.10
CA VAL A 100 0.56 0.31 14.54
C VAL A 100 -0.01 1.66 15.01
N GLU A 101 0.88 2.60 15.30
CA GLU A 101 0.54 3.98 15.59
C GLU A 101 1.04 4.86 14.45
N GLY A 102 0.65 6.12 14.47
CA GLY A 102 1.01 7.11 13.46
C GLY A 102 -0.22 7.83 12.94
N ASP A 103 -0.01 8.81 12.07
CA ASP A 103 -1.10 9.57 11.49
C ASP A 103 -2.01 8.68 10.63
N LYS A 104 -3.30 8.95 10.74
CA LYS A 104 -4.32 8.23 9.96
C LYS A 104 -4.31 8.67 8.52
N LEU A 105 -4.48 7.71 7.62
CA LEU A 105 -4.62 7.95 6.20
C LEU A 105 -5.97 7.43 5.72
N ASP A 106 -6.63 8.22 4.88
CA ASP A 106 -7.80 7.78 4.12
C ASP A 106 -7.30 7.33 2.75
N VAL A 107 -7.57 6.08 2.39
CA VAL A 107 -7.02 5.48 1.17
C VAL A 107 -8.15 5.00 0.28
N PHE A 108 -8.05 5.36 -1.01
CA PHE A 108 -9.06 5.08 -2.03
C PHE A 108 -8.42 4.43 -3.25
N VAL A 109 -9.24 3.70 -4.00
CA VAL A 109 -8.82 3.07 -5.25
C VAL A 109 -9.79 3.46 -6.36
N LYS A 110 -9.26 3.72 -7.55
CA LYS A 110 -10.06 4.00 -8.74
C LYS A 110 -9.41 3.36 -9.97
N TRP A 111 -10.22 3.13 -10.98
CA TRP A 111 -9.75 2.62 -12.29
C TRP A 111 -10.77 2.98 -13.35
N ASP A 112 -10.48 2.67 -14.61
CA ASP A 112 -11.40 2.95 -15.72
C ASP A 112 -12.76 2.32 -15.48
N GLY A 113 -13.79 3.17 -15.46
CA GLY A 113 -15.18 2.75 -15.19
C GLY A 113 -15.54 2.67 -13.72
N GLN A 114 -14.59 2.94 -12.82
CA GLN A 114 -14.84 2.95 -11.37
C GLN A 114 -14.26 4.20 -10.73
N ASP A 115 -15.13 5.07 -10.20
CA ASP A 115 -14.74 6.22 -9.39
C ASP A 115 -14.15 5.74 -8.06
N GLU A 116 -13.54 6.66 -7.31
CA GLU A 116 -12.92 6.34 -6.02
C GLU A 116 -13.85 5.54 -5.09
N ILE A 117 -13.33 4.42 -4.60
CA ILE A 117 -13.95 3.66 -3.52
C ILE A 117 -12.92 3.48 -2.40
N PRO A 118 -13.35 3.33 -1.14
CA PRO A 118 -12.43 3.06 -0.04
C PRO A 118 -11.58 1.81 -0.30
N PHE A 119 -10.32 1.85 0.08
CA PHE A 119 -9.42 0.68 -0.07
C PHE A 119 -10.00 -0.56 0.61
N ARG A 120 -10.71 -0.37 1.73
CA ARG A 120 -11.38 -1.48 2.42
C ARG A 120 -12.30 -2.28 1.49
N ASP A 121 -12.94 -1.62 0.54
CA ASP A 121 -13.93 -2.26 -0.35
C ASP A 121 -13.30 -3.24 -1.35
N ILE A 122 -12.00 -3.13 -1.62
CA ILE A 122 -11.31 -4.08 -2.51
C ILE A 122 -10.74 -5.28 -1.75
N ILE A 123 -10.87 -5.30 -0.42
CA ILE A 123 -10.33 -6.36 0.43
C ILE A 123 -11.48 -7.21 0.97
N LYS A 124 -11.39 -8.50 0.71
CA LYS A 124 -12.26 -9.51 1.30
C LYS A 124 -11.57 -10.07 2.54
N CYS A 125 -12.28 -10.12 3.65
CA CYS A 125 -11.77 -10.63 4.92
C CYS A 125 -12.72 -11.67 5.50
N THR A 126 -12.18 -12.64 6.22
CA THR A 126 -12.95 -13.64 6.92
C THR A 126 -13.75 -13.06 8.09
N GLU A 127 -13.41 -11.84 8.54
CA GLU A 127 -14.03 -11.15 9.67
C GLU A 127 -14.51 -9.77 9.24
N ASP A 128 -15.60 -9.30 9.89
CA ASP A 128 -16.03 -7.91 9.72
C ASP A 128 -15.17 -6.99 10.56
N TYR A 129 -14.79 -5.84 9.99
CA TYR A 129 -14.00 -4.82 10.69
C TYR A 129 -14.03 -3.50 9.95
N THR A 130 -13.66 -2.44 10.67
CA THR A 130 -13.41 -1.12 10.08
C THR A 130 -11.91 -0.93 9.91
N MET A 131 -11.47 -0.71 8.67
CA MET A 131 -10.06 -0.49 8.35
C MET A 131 -9.58 0.84 8.97
N ASP A 132 -8.40 0.81 9.57
CA ASP A 132 -7.78 1.97 10.23
C ASP A 132 -6.31 2.05 9.83
N LEU A 133 -6.04 2.67 8.69
CA LEU A 133 -4.71 2.74 8.11
C LEU A 133 -3.89 3.86 8.75
N ARG A 134 -2.68 3.52 9.18
CA ARG A 134 -1.76 4.44 9.87
C ARG A 134 -0.40 4.48 9.18
N PHE A 135 0.20 5.66 9.19
CA PHE A 135 1.58 5.82 8.77
C PHE A 135 2.51 5.24 9.84
N GLY A 136 2.86 3.97 9.69
CA GLY A 136 3.73 3.28 10.64
C GLY A 136 5.19 3.72 10.59
N GLY A 137 5.66 4.14 9.43
CA GLY A 137 7.04 4.56 9.24
C GLY A 137 7.94 3.43 8.79
N ASN A 138 8.77 2.89 9.68
CA ASN A 138 9.60 1.71 9.45
C ASN A 138 10.63 1.87 8.32
N ILE A 139 11.11 3.08 8.08
CA ILE A 139 12.02 3.35 6.94
C ILE A 139 13.35 2.61 7.05
N GLU A 140 13.88 2.45 8.26
CA GLU A 140 15.14 1.73 8.43
C GLU A 140 14.98 0.25 8.09
N SER A 141 13.86 -0.36 8.47
CA SER A 141 13.53 -1.72 8.08
C SER A 141 13.34 -1.85 6.56
N ALA A 142 12.67 -0.87 5.94
CA ALA A 142 12.49 -0.85 4.48
C ALA A 142 13.83 -0.81 3.76
N LYS A 143 14.76 0.03 4.20
CA LYS A 143 16.10 0.15 3.61
C LYS A 143 16.92 -1.12 3.79
N GLU A 144 16.83 -1.73 4.97
CA GLU A 144 17.61 -2.94 5.30
C GLU A 144 17.10 -4.16 4.56
N ASN A 145 15.79 -4.36 4.50
CA ASN A 145 15.17 -5.60 4.01
C ASN A 145 14.67 -5.53 2.57
N ASN A 146 14.43 -4.33 2.04
CA ASN A 146 13.93 -4.13 0.67
C ASN A 146 12.72 -5.00 0.30
N THR A 147 11.79 -5.16 1.25
CA THR A 147 10.59 -5.97 1.02
C THR A 147 9.63 -5.33 0.02
N GLY A 148 9.62 -4.00 -0.06
CA GLY A 148 8.73 -3.23 -0.91
C GLY A 148 7.39 -2.91 -0.27
N CYS A 149 7.16 -3.28 0.99
CA CYS A 149 5.86 -3.18 1.64
C CYS A 149 5.39 -1.73 1.78
N VAL A 150 4.37 -1.37 1.01
CA VAL A 150 3.72 -0.06 1.03
C VAL A 150 2.58 -0.05 2.05
N LEU A 151 1.68 -1.03 1.98
CA LEU A 151 0.51 -1.12 2.84
C LEU A 151 0.26 -2.57 3.24
N CYS A 152 0.32 -2.85 4.54
CA CYS A 152 0.02 -4.17 5.11
C CYS A 152 -1.39 -4.19 5.71
N LEU A 153 -2.05 -5.35 5.63
CA LEU A 153 -3.45 -5.53 6.06
C LEU A 153 -3.60 -5.83 7.56
N ASP A 154 -2.50 -6.13 8.24
CA ASP A 154 -2.41 -6.15 9.70
C ASP A 154 -1.21 -5.29 10.13
N SER A 155 -1.10 -4.97 11.42
CA SER A 155 -0.01 -4.15 11.93
C SER A 155 1.34 -4.81 11.64
N CYS A 156 2.29 -4.02 11.12
CA CYS A 156 3.52 -4.56 10.56
C CYS A 156 4.71 -3.64 10.82
N ALA A 157 5.82 -4.22 11.29
CA ALA A 157 7.07 -3.51 11.55
C ALA A 157 7.90 -3.22 10.29
N THR A 158 7.46 -3.68 9.12
CA THR A 158 8.18 -3.48 7.85
C THR A 158 7.42 -2.63 6.83
N GLY A 159 6.09 -2.59 6.91
CA GLY A 159 5.27 -1.80 6.00
C GLY A 159 5.32 -0.32 6.35
N ILE A 160 5.29 0.54 5.33
CA ILE A 160 5.24 1.99 5.53
C ILE A 160 3.89 2.38 6.14
N VAL A 161 2.81 1.82 5.62
CA VAL A 161 1.45 1.95 6.13
C VAL A 161 0.96 0.58 6.55
N SER A 162 0.23 0.48 7.65
CA SER A 162 -0.46 -0.75 8.00
C SER A 162 -1.74 -0.48 8.78
N ASP A 163 -2.55 -1.53 8.97
CA ASP A 163 -3.88 -1.40 9.55
C ASP A 163 -3.84 -1.59 11.06
N ALA A 164 -4.19 -0.55 11.79
CA ALA A 164 -4.26 -0.56 13.26
C ALA A 164 -5.46 -1.34 13.81
N ALA A 165 -6.45 -1.66 12.98
CA ALA A 165 -7.58 -2.50 13.40
C ALA A 165 -7.13 -3.91 13.76
N TRP A 166 -6.02 -4.37 13.21
CA TRP A 166 -5.47 -5.70 13.46
C TRP A 166 -4.06 -5.61 14.05
N PRO A 167 -3.83 -6.22 15.22
CA PRO A 167 -2.49 -6.20 15.84
C PRO A 167 -1.49 -7.05 15.04
N THR A 168 -0.21 -6.91 15.39
CA THR A 168 0.84 -7.80 14.88
C THR A 168 0.48 -9.25 15.19
N GLY A 169 0.81 -10.15 14.28
CA GLY A 169 0.55 -11.58 14.45
C GLY A 169 -0.84 -12.04 14.05
N THR A 170 -1.72 -11.16 13.58
CA THR A 170 -3.10 -11.52 13.21
C THR A 170 -3.13 -12.57 12.10
N THR A 171 -2.49 -12.33 10.97
CA THR A 171 -2.45 -13.29 9.86
C THR A 171 -1.59 -14.51 10.19
N GLN A 172 -0.49 -14.30 10.88
CA GLN A 172 0.42 -15.36 11.29
C GLN A 172 -0.25 -16.40 12.18
N ASN A 173 -1.23 -15.98 12.99
CA ASN A 173 -1.96 -16.85 13.92
C ASN A 173 -3.37 -17.21 13.40
N ASP A 174 -3.64 -16.99 12.13
CA ASP A 174 -4.93 -17.32 11.48
C ASP A 174 -6.16 -16.70 12.14
N ILE A 175 -6.01 -15.53 12.77
CA ILE A 175 -7.12 -14.80 13.38
C ILE A 175 -8.00 -14.20 12.30
N ALA A 176 -7.41 -13.71 11.22
CA ALA A 176 -8.11 -13.21 10.06
C ALA A 176 -7.31 -13.54 8.79
N LYS A 177 -8.03 -13.75 7.68
CA LYS A 177 -7.44 -13.96 6.35
C LYS A 177 -7.96 -12.91 5.41
N PHE A 178 -7.06 -12.38 4.58
CA PHE A 178 -7.36 -11.30 3.65
C PHE A 178 -7.12 -11.75 2.22
N TYR A 179 -7.98 -11.28 1.31
CA TYR A 179 -7.92 -11.54 -0.12
C TYR A 179 -8.24 -10.26 -0.88
N GLY A 180 -7.83 -10.18 -2.14
CA GLY A 180 -8.42 -9.21 -3.07
C GLY A 180 -9.85 -9.65 -3.38
N ASP A 181 -10.79 -8.71 -3.40
CA ASP A 181 -12.19 -9.02 -3.70
C ASP A 181 -12.38 -9.09 -5.21
N LYS A 182 -12.53 -10.33 -5.71
CA LYS A 182 -12.74 -10.61 -7.13
C LYS A 182 -14.03 -9.98 -7.68
N ASP A 183 -15.04 -9.83 -6.83
CA ASP A 183 -16.33 -9.27 -7.25
C ASP A 183 -16.29 -7.75 -7.39
N VAL A 184 -15.24 -7.09 -6.91
CA VAL A 184 -15.06 -5.64 -6.92
C VAL A 184 -13.92 -5.23 -7.84
N LEU A 185 -12.74 -5.86 -7.70
CA LEU A 185 -11.53 -5.52 -8.46
C LEU A 185 -11.66 -5.91 -9.94
N PRO A 186 -11.00 -5.16 -10.83
CA PRO A 186 -10.88 -5.59 -12.22
C PRO A 186 -9.94 -6.81 -12.33
N GLU A 187 -9.84 -7.38 -13.52
CA GLU A 187 -9.06 -8.60 -13.73
C GLU A 187 -7.57 -8.45 -13.46
N ASP A 188 -6.89 -9.57 -13.30
CA ASP A 188 -5.45 -9.66 -13.11
C ASP A 188 -4.69 -8.80 -14.13
N GLY A 189 -3.69 -8.06 -13.64
CA GLY A 189 -2.84 -7.21 -14.46
C GLY A 189 -3.42 -5.83 -14.79
N THR A 190 -4.67 -5.57 -14.45
CA THR A 190 -5.28 -4.26 -14.73
C THR A 190 -4.62 -3.18 -13.87
N GLN A 191 -4.31 -2.03 -14.50
CA GLN A 191 -3.80 -0.87 -13.79
C GLN A 191 -4.91 -0.20 -13.00
N VAL A 192 -4.65 0.08 -11.74
CA VAL A 192 -5.51 0.84 -10.84
C VAL A 192 -4.72 1.99 -10.23
N THR A 193 -5.42 3.01 -9.75
CA THR A 193 -4.81 4.17 -9.10
C THR A 193 -5.20 4.16 -7.63
N VAL A 194 -4.21 4.24 -6.74
CA VAL A 194 -4.44 4.32 -5.30
C VAL A 194 -4.15 5.74 -4.85
N VAL A 195 -5.08 6.30 -4.06
CA VAL A 195 -5.00 7.66 -3.55
C VAL A 195 -4.90 7.61 -2.03
N PHE A 196 -3.84 8.19 -1.48
CA PHE A 196 -3.60 8.29 -0.04
C PHE A 196 -3.80 9.75 0.37
N ARG A 197 -4.70 10.00 1.32
CA ARG A 197 -4.94 11.33 1.87
C ARG A 197 -4.67 11.35 3.36
N LEU A 198 -3.97 12.38 3.82
CA LEU A 198 -3.81 12.59 5.25
C LEU A 198 -5.18 12.91 5.84
N ALA A 199 -5.62 12.14 6.82
CA ALA A 199 -6.92 12.35 7.47
C ALA A 199 -6.94 13.67 8.22
N LYS A 200 -8.08 14.31 8.21
CA LYS A 200 -8.30 15.60 8.89
C LYS A 200 -8.53 15.43 10.38
#